data_78b34d2209a3f30523e607d09f4d4ff7
#
_entry.id   78b34d2209a3f30523e607d09f4d4ff7
#
_cell.length_a   1.000
_cell.length_b   1.000
_cell.length_c   1.000
_cell.angle_alpha   90.00
_cell.angle_beta   90.00
_cell.angle_gamma   90.00
#
_symmetry.space_group_name_H-M   'P 1'
#
loop_
_entity.id
_entity.type
_entity.pdbx_description
1 polymer ?
#
loop_
_entity_poly.entity_id
_entity_poly.type
_entity_poly.pdbx_seq_one_letter_code
_entity_poly.pdbx_strand_id
1 'polypeptide(L)'
;MACLRFLIVGLLLALRLSAADAARPNILWITCEDTSPHLGAYGDTFAVTPRLDALARESVRYTQAFAYTGVCAPSRSCLITGVYPLRLGTHHMRSQAPLPADFKLFPAYLRAAGYYASNNVKEDYNFATPRATWDESSNRAHWRKRAAGQPFFSVFNFTVSHQSQIFCSDEKYRENTRRLTPDQRRDPAQVPLPPFHPDTPEFRREWARHYENVTAIDYQVADVLAELEADGLADDTIVFFFSDHGTGMPGVKMFAWGPSLRVPLLVRFPPKWRHLAPAAPGTATDRLVSFVDFAPTVLSLAGLDLPGHFQGAAFLGPHAGAPRALIFGGKDRQGECADTIRYVRDHRFQYLRNFQPHLPYGQYMSYVWQHESTRAWERLHRAGQLTGPPARYFAPRKAVEELYDVQRDPWQVNNLAADPAYAADLARLRASLLAQMTAAGDLGLLPERELHLRSAGRDFYTLASDPRRNPLPDLLRAADLAGRATAADLPALAALVRADDPALRWWGALGHLALGAAARPAVDSLIAALADPSPDVRLAAAEALAGLDRLDQALPVLTAALRADDGFTRLSALSVISRLGPRARPLIPAIRAATYVDPRNKDVTDYIGRMVVYLPGRIGE
;
A
#
# COMPACT_ATOMS: atom_id res chain seq x y z
N MET A 1 30.62 -40.47 -45.69
CA MET A 1 30.10 -39.17 -45.25
C MET A 1 28.67 -39.18 -44.73
N ALA A 2 27.81 -40.08 -45.13
CA ALA A 2 26.42 -40.15 -44.66
C ALA A 2 26.27 -40.65 -43.23
N CYS A 3 27.06 -41.64 -42.76
CA CYS A 3 26.99 -42.16 -41.41
C CYS A 3 27.45 -41.17 -40.32
N LEU A 4 28.37 -40.24 -40.64
CA LEU A 4 28.84 -39.26 -39.67
C LEU A 4 27.83 -38.12 -39.41
N ARG A 5 26.94 -37.82 -40.39
CA ARG A 5 25.86 -36.85 -40.23
C ARG A 5 24.72 -37.34 -39.36
N PHE A 6 24.41 -38.64 -39.38
CA PHE A 6 23.37 -39.22 -38.53
C PHE A 6 23.82 -39.32 -37.06
N LEU A 7 25.11 -39.53 -36.78
CA LEU A 7 25.64 -39.56 -35.42
C LEU A 7 25.63 -38.16 -34.78
N ILE A 8 25.95 -37.10 -35.55
CA ILE A 8 25.93 -35.71 -35.05
C ILE A 8 24.50 -35.21 -34.79
N VAL A 9 23.54 -35.58 -35.64
CA VAL A 9 22.13 -35.20 -35.42
C VAL A 9 21.53 -35.96 -34.23
N GLY A 10 21.89 -37.23 -34.03
CA GLY A 10 21.48 -38.03 -32.86
C GLY A 10 22.09 -37.48 -31.55
N LEU A 11 23.35 -37.02 -31.55
CA LEU A 11 24.02 -36.43 -30.41
C LEU A 11 23.46 -35.05 -30.06
N LEU A 12 23.08 -34.23 -31.05
CA LEU A 12 22.44 -32.93 -30.85
C LEU A 12 20.99 -33.05 -30.36
N LEU A 13 20.26 -34.13 -30.76
CA LEU A 13 18.93 -34.40 -30.20
C LEU A 13 19.03 -34.94 -28.75
N ALA A 14 20.01 -35.80 -28.45
CA ALA A 14 20.25 -36.28 -27.09
C ALA A 14 20.71 -35.17 -26.14
N LEU A 15 21.51 -34.18 -26.61
CA LEU A 15 21.91 -33.01 -25.84
C LEU A 15 20.74 -32.03 -25.60
N ARG A 16 19.75 -31.97 -26.50
CA ARG A 16 18.54 -31.16 -26.28
C ARG A 16 17.54 -31.84 -25.32
N LEU A 17 17.51 -33.14 -25.22
CA LEU A 17 16.70 -33.88 -24.23
C LEU A 17 17.30 -33.85 -22.82
N SER A 18 18.61 -33.61 -22.68
CA SER A 18 19.28 -33.51 -21.36
C SER A 18 19.15 -32.10 -20.70
N ALA A 19 18.70 -31.08 -21.40
CA ALA A 19 18.49 -29.75 -20.82
C ALA A 19 17.06 -29.54 -20.26
N ALA A 20 16.19 -30.56 -20.37
CA ALA A 20 14.76 -30.41 -20.06
C ALA A 20 14.33 -30.93 -18.68
N ASP A 21 15.25 -31.45 -17.86
CA ASP A 21 14.87 -32.13 -16.60
C ASP A 21 15.66 -31.64 -15.36
N ALA A 22 16.04 -30.38 -15.32
CA ALA A 22 16.46 -29.82 -14.04
C ALA A 22 15.22 -29.75 -13.12
N ALA A 23 15.21 -30.56 -12.07
CA ALA A 23 14.14 -30.55 -11.07
C ALA A 23 13.87 -29.11 -10.59
N ARG A 24 12.63 -28.71 -10.60
CA ARG A 24 12.19 -27.37 -10.16
C ARG A 24 11.42 -27.47 -8.85
N PRO A 25 11.61 -26.54 -7.90
CA PRO A 25 10.88 -26.58 -6.64
C PRO A 25 9.40 -26.28 -6.85
N ASN A 26 8.54 -26.93 -6.08
CA ASN A 26 7.23 -26.37 -5.81
C ASN A 26 7.40 -25.11 -4.96
N ILE A 27 6.54 -24.12 -5.16
CA ILE A 27 6.57 -22.88 -4.38
C ILE A 27 5.17 -22.63 -3.81
N LEU A 28 5.10 -22.52 -2.50
CA LEU A 28 3.87 -22.26 -1.76
C LEU A 28 3.96 -20.90 -1.06
N TRP A 29 3.03 -20.01 -1.36
CA TRP A 29 2.82 -18.80 -0.60
C TRP A 29 1.61 -18.97 0.32
N ILE A 30 1.83 -18.80 1.62
CA ILE A 30 0.79 -18.71 2.63
C ILE A 30 0.79 -17.26 3.11
N THR A 31 -0.27 -16.51 2.80
CA THR A 31 -0.37 -15.10 3.15
C THR A 31 -1.48 -14.87 4.16
N CYS A 32 -1.26 -13.93 5.06
CA CYS A 32 -2.32 -13.36 5.88
C CYS A 32 -2.52 -11.88 5.53
N GLU A 33 -3.57 -11.28 6.02
CA GLU A 33 -3.84 -9.86 5.84
C GLU A 33 -3.49 -9.08 7.10
N ASP A 34 -3.18 -7.78 6.93
CA ASP A 34 -3.15 -6.79 8.01
C ASP A 34 -2.33 -7.19 9.25
N THR A 35 -1.15 -7.82 9.06
CA THR A 35 -0.38 -8.34 10.19
C THR A 35 1.07 -7.85 10.15
N SER A 36 1.45 -7.02 11.12
CA SER A 36 2.86 -6.73 11.43
C SER A 36 3.53 -7.96 12.08
N PRO A 37 4.83 -7.95 12.40
CA PRO A 37 5.50 -9.09 13.03
C PRO A 37 5.01 -9.44 14.46
N HIS A 38 3.69 -9.50 14.68
CA HIS A 38 3.04 -9.89 15.94
C HIS A 38 3.00 -11.42 16.10
N LEU A 39 4.18 -12.04 16.10
CA LEU A 39 4.40 -13.48 16.24
C LEU A 39 5.44 -13.74 17.32
N GLY A 40 5.33 -14.85 18.05
CA GLY A 40 6.32 -15.28 19.06
C GLY A 40 7.73 -15.39 18.46
N ALA A 41 7.87 -15.91 17.24
CA ALA A 41 9.13 -16.02 16.52
C ALA A 41 9.81 -14.65 16.26
N TYR A 42 9.09 -13.53 16.30
CA TYR A 42 9.62 -12.17 16.17
C TYR A 42 9.82 -11.47 17.51
N GLY A 43 9.64 -12.21 18.62
CA GLY A 43 9.83 -11.69 19.97
C GLY A 43 8.61 -11.01 20.59
N ASP A 44 7.44 -11.12 19.96
CA ASP A 44 6.19 -10.64 20.54
C ASP A 44 5.69 -11.63 21.61
N THR A 45 5.82 -11.25 22.89
CA THR A 45 5.47 -12.10 24.03
C THR A 45 3.97 -12.15 24.31
N PHE A 46 3.19 -11.25 23.71
CA PHE A 46 1.73 -11.25 23.85
C PHE A 46 1.05 -12.11 22.78
N ALA A 47 1.69 -12.32 21.64
CA ALA A 47 1.18 -13.18 20.56
C ALA A 47 1.20 -14.67 20.97
N VAL A 48 0.22 -15.43 20.49
CA VAL A 48 0.15 -16.90 20.66
C VAL A 48 0.13 -17.55 19.28
N THR A 49 1.31 -17.92 18.78
CA THR A 49 1.50 -18.41 17.42
C THR A 49 2.40 -19.65 17.36
N PRO A 50 2.10 -20.71 18.13
CA PRO A 50 3.02 -21.84 18.33
C PRO A 50 3.36 -22.61 17.03
N ARG A 51 2.47 -22.61 16.04
CA ARG A 51 2.67 -23.32 14.77
C ARG A 51 3.52 -22.51 13.81
N LEU A 52 3.29 -21.19 13.73
CA LEU A 52 4.15 -20.26 13.00
C LEU A 52 5.54 -20.17 13.64
N ASP A 53 5.64 -20.26 14.96
CA ASP A 53 6.91 -20.33 15.67
C ASP A 53 7.66 -21.65 15.37
N ALA A 54 6.92 -22.76 15.17
CA ALA A 54 7.51 -24.01 14.70
C ALA A 54 8.00 -23.88 13.25
N LEU A 55 7.21 -23.30 12.35
CA LEU A 55 7.63 -23.02 10.98
C LEU A 55 8.87 -22.13 10.94
N ALA A 56 8.96 -21.13 11.81
CA ALA A 56 10.11 -20.23 11.91
C ALA A 56 11.41 -20.97 12.27
N ARG A 57 11.35 -22.01 13.13
CA ARG A 57 12.52 -22.83 13.46
C ARG A 57 13.07 -23.64 12.26
N GLU A 58 12.23 -23.88 11.25
CA GLU A 58 12.60 -24.54 10.00
C GLU A 58 12.89 -23.58 8.85
N SER A 59 12.70 -22.28 9.07
CA SER A 59 12.77 -21.22 8.06
C SER A 59 13.98 -20.31 8.26
N VAL A 60 14.34 -19.56 7.22
CA VAL A 60 15.09 -18.31 7.35
C VAL A 60 14.08 -17.21 7.64
N ARG A 61 14.25 -16.49 8.76
CA ARG A 61 13.38 -15.42 9.21
C ARG A 61 13.95 -14.06 8.81
N TYR A 62 13.22 -13.32 8.00
CA TYR A 62 13.60 -11.96 7.58
C TYR A 62 13.07 -10.94 8.58
N THR A 63 13.96 -10.17 9.20
CA THR A 63 13.57 -9.16 10.20
C THR A 63 13.23 -7.81 9.58
N GLN A 64 13.60 -7.60 8.30
CA GLN A 64 13.46 -6.34 7.58
C GLN A 64 12.74 -6.54 6.22
N ALA A 65 11.52 -7.10 6.25
CA ALA A 65 10.65 -7.23 5.08
C ALA A 65 9.52 -6.19 5.13
N PHE A 66 9.26 -5.54 3.99
CA PHE A 66 8.34 -4.40 3.92
C PHE A 66 7.43 -4.46 2.71
N ALA A 67 6.15 -4.16 2.94
CA ALA A 67 5.21 -3.82 1.90
C ALA A 67 5.54 -2.46 1.26
N TYR A 68 5.11 -2.25 0.02
CA TYR A 68 5.23 -0.96 -0.66
C TYR A 68 4.44 0.16 0.05
N THR A 69 3.26 -0.18 0.54
CA THR A 69 2.34 0.73 1.24
C THR A 69 1.52 -0.07 2.26
N GLY A 70 0.97 0.60 3.26
CA GLY A 70 0.20 -0.03 4.32
C GLY A 70 -1.26 -0.32 3.97
N VAL A 71 -1.56 -0.73 2.72
CA VAL A 71 -2.92 -1.08 2.30
C VAL A 71 -2.91 -2.14 1.19
N CYS A 72 -3.95 -2.99 1.15
CA CYS A 72 -3.99 -4.23 0.36
C CYS A 72 -3.71 -4.01 -1.14
N ALA A 73 -4.58 -3.31 -1.88
CA ALA A 73 -4.56 -3.36 -3.34
C ALA A 73 -3.28 -2.81 -3.98
N PRO A 74 -2.74 -1.62 -3.61
CA PRO A 74 -1.46 -1.18 -4.14
C PRO A 74 -0.29 -2.08 -3.71
N SER A 75 -0.34 -2.63 -2.48
CA SER A 75 0.69 -3.54 -1.99
C SER A 75 0.70 -4.86 -2.78
N ARG A 76 -0.50 -5.45 -3.00
CA ARG A 76 -0.67 -6.67 -3.79
C ARG A 76 -0.35 -6.47 -5.26
N SER A 77 -0.64 -5.28 -5.82
CA SER A 77 -0.19 -4.88 -7.16
C SER A 77 1.34 -4.94 -7.28
N CYS A 78 2.05 -4.33 -6.33
CA CYS A 78 3.52 -4.36 -6.29
C CYS A 78 4.05 -5.80 -6.23
N LEU A 79 3.47 -6.62 -5.36
CA LEU A 79 3.84 -8.02 -5.14
C LEU A 79 3.72 -8.89 -6.39
N ILE A 80 2.58 -8.77 -7.12
CA ILE A 80 2.29 -9.64 -8.26
C ILE A 80 2.96 -9.19 -9.56
N THR A 81 3.27 -7.89 -9.69
CA THR A 81 3.84 -7.31 -10.91
C THR A 81 5.36 -7.18 -10.88
N GLY A 82 6.00 -7.09 -9.70
CA GLY A 82 7.40 -6.73 -9.57
C GLY A 82 7.72 -5.29 -10.03
N VAL A 83 6.69 -4.42 -10.09
CA VAL A 83 6.78 -3.02 -10.52
C VAL A 83 6.17 -2.13 -9.45
N TYR A 84 6.75 -0.96 -9.22
CA TYR A 84 6.20 0.01 -8.28
C TYR A 84 4.82 0.51 -8.73
N PRO A 85 3.82 0.54 -7.83
CA PRO A 85 2.48 1.02 -8.11
C PRO A 85 2.42 2.41 -8.74
N LEU A 86 3.36 3.28 -8.41
CA LEU A 86 3.49 4.64 -8.96
C LEU A 86 3.69 4.66 -10.46
N ARG A 87 4.37 3.65 -11.00
CA ARG A 87 4.60 3.52 -12.45
C ARG A 87 3.41 2.93 -13.20
N LEU A 88 2.68 2.03 -12.51
CA LEU A 88 1.51 1.37 -13.09
C LEU A 88 0.21 2.15 -12.91
N GLY A 89 0.22 3.25 -12.13
CA GLY A 89 -1.01 3.94 -11.75
C GLY A 89 -1.88 3.16 -10.77
N THR A 90 -1.32 2.12 -10.13
CA THR A 90 -2.01 1.28 -9.13
C THR A 90 -1.79 1.74 -7.68
N HIS A 91 -1.32 2.97 -7.48
CA HIS A 91 -0.98 3.57 -6.19
C HIS A 91 -2.18 4.08 -5.38
N HIS A 92 -3.28 4.42 -6.04
CA HIS A 92 -4.55 4.72 -5.36
C HIS A 92 -5.28 3.43 -4.98
N MET A 93 -5.90 3.41 -3.81
CA MET A 93 -6.72 2.26 -3.43
C MET A 93 -7.85 2.06 -4.44
N ARG A 94 -7.88 0.88 -5.10
CA ARG A 94 -8.88 0.47 -6.10
C ARG A 94 -8.98 1.41 -7.30
N SER A 95 -7.82 1.75 -7.87
CA SER A 95 -7.69 2.65 -9.01
C SER A 95 -8.20 2.08 -10.33
N GLN A 96 -8.35 0.74 -10.46
CA GLN A 96 -8.74 0.07 -11.71
C GLN A 96 -7.85 0.48 -12.91
N ALA A 97 -6.52 0.44 -12.71
CA ALA A 97 -5.55 0.90 -13.69
C ALA A 97 -5.52 -0.01 -14.94
N PRO A 98 -5.51 0.53 -16.16
CA PRO A 98 -5.29 -0.26 -17.35
C PRO A 98 -3.83 -0.71 -17.44
N LEU A 99 -3.59 -2.02 -17.66
CA LEU A 99 -2.27 -2.56 -17.93
C LEU A 99 -1.95 -2.49 -19.44
N PRO A 100 -0.65 -2.45 -19.83
CA PRO A 100 -0.25 -2.69 -21.22
C PRO A 100 -0.81 -4.04 -21.73
N ALA A 101 -1.20 -4.09 -23.02
CA ALA A 101 -1.85 -5.27 -23.59
C ALA A 101 -1.04 -6.57 -23.44
N ASP A 102 0.28 -6.47 -23.54
CA ASP A 102 1.19 -7.62 -23.45
C ASP A 102 1.83 -7.80 -22.06
N PHE A 103 1.34 -7.07 -21.05
CA PHE A 103 1.89 -7.12 -19.70
C PHE A 103 1.55 -8.46 -19.04
N LYS A 104 2.58 -9.25 -18.72
CA LYS A 104 2.44 -10.53 -18.05
C LYS A 104 2.80 -10.40 -16.58
N LEU A 105 1.93 -10.90 -15.71
CA LEU A 105 2.23 -11.09 -14.29
C LEU A 105 3.14 -12.31 -14.11
N PHE A 106 3.95 -12.34 -13.04
CA PHE A 106 4.95 -13.39 -12.89
C PHE A 106 4.39 -14.83 -12.92
N PRO A 107 3.16 -15.14 -12.42
CA PRO A 107 2.64 -16.52 -12.53
C PRO A 107 2.44 -16.97 -13.98
N ALA A 108 2.20 -16.06 -14.93
CA ALA A 108 2.09 -16.42 -16.34
C ALA A 108 3.43 -16.93 -16.93
N TYR A 109 4.56 -16.45 -16.43
CA TYR A 109 5.89 -16.97 -16.82
C TYR A 109 6.13 -18.36 -16.23
N LEU A 110 5.70 -18.60 -14.98
CA LEU A 110 5.75 -19.93 -14.36
C LEU A 110 4.91 -20.94 -15.15
N ARG A 111 3.67 -20.56 -15.53
CA ARG A 111 2.80 -21.41 -16.35
C ARG A 111 3.42 -21.74 -17.71
N ALA A 112 4.01 -20.74 -18.37
CA ALA A 112 4.72 -20.95 -19.62
C ALA A 112 5.91 -21.92 -19.48
N ALA A 113 6.49 -22.00 -18.27
CA ALA A 113 7.56 -22.93 -17.92
C ALA A 113 7.05 -24.30 -17.39
N GLY A 114 5.75 -24.56 -17.44
CA GLY A 114 5.15 -25.84 -17.09
C GLY A 114 4.63 -25.95 -15.66
N TYR A 115 4.68 -24.90 -14.85
CA TYR A 115 4.05 -24.89 -13.52
C TYR A 115 2.52 -24.88 -13.61
N TYR A 116 1.87 -25.52 -12.65
CA TYR A 116 0.48 -25.25 -12.32
C TYR A 116 0.41 -24.09 -11.33
N ALA A 117 -0.26 -22.98 -11.70
CA ALA A 117 -0.36 -21.79 -10.88
C ALA A 117 -1.78 -21.62 -10.33
N SER A 118 -1.94 -21.59 -9.00
CA SER A 118 -3.25 -21.45 -8.35
C SER A 118 -3.28 -20.38 -7.27
N ASN A 119 -4.42 -19.66 -7.14
CA ASN A 119 -4.64 -18.61 -6.15
C ASN A 119 -5.95 -18.84 -5.38
N ASN A 120 -5.88 -19.01 -4.07
CA ASN A 120 -7.00 -19.16 -3.16
C ASN A 120 -7.01 -18.02 -2.15
N VAL A 121 -7.81 -16.93 -2.33
CA VAL A 121 -8.58 -16.55 -3.53
C VAL A 121 -8.40 -15.05 -3.81
N LYS A 122 -7.81 -14.30 -2.87
CA LYS A 122 -7.75 -12.85 -2.97
C LYS A 122 -6.74 -12.40 -4.01
N GLU A 123 -7.18 -11.61 -4.98
CA GLU A 123 -6.33 -10.91 -5.96
C GLU A 123 -6.10 -9.47 -5.51
N ASP A 124 -7.10 -8.59 -5.65
CA ASP A 124 -7.08 -7.19 -5.19
C ASP A 124 -5.87 -6.40 -5.76
N TYR A 125 -5.63 -6.51 -7.09
CA TYR A 125 -4.41 -5.99 -7.72
C TYR A 125 -4.54 -4.57 -8.29
N ASN A 126 -5.67 -3.90 -8.12
CA ASN A 126 -5.96 -2.59 -8.73
C ASN A 126 -6.06 -2.58 -10.27
N PHE A 127 -6.20 -3.73 -10.88
CA PHE A 127 -6.41 -3.91 -12.33
C PHE A 127 -7.15 -5.21 -12.60
N ALA A 128 -7.71 -5.33 -13.80
CA ALA A 128 -8.27 -6.59 -14.27
C ALA A 128 -7.16 -7.62 -14.51
N THR A 129 -7.22 -8.76 -13.81
CA THR A 129 -6.18 -9.80 -13.90
C THR A 129 -6.18 -10.44 -15.30
N PRO A 130 -5.04 -10.43 -16.03
CA PRO A 130 -4.94 -11.10 -17.32
C PRO A 130 -5.24 -12.61 -17.20
N ARG A 131 -6.01 -13.16 -18.13
CA ARG A 131 -6.44 -14.57 -18.12
C ARG A 131 -5.29 -15.59 -18.07
N ALA A 132 -4.14 -15.23 -18.59
CA ALA A 132 -2.96 -16.09 -18.58
C ALA A 132 -2.28 -16.22 -17.21
N THR A 133 -2.70 -15.45 -16.20
CA THR A 133 -2.02 -15.38 -14.89
C THR A 133 -2.14 -16.67 -14.11
N TRP A 134 -3.33 -17.20 -13.93
CA TRP A 134 -3.62 -18.37 -13.10
C TRP A 134 -4.23 -19.50 -13.92
N ASP A 135 -3.96 -20.75 -13.56
CA ASP A 135 -4.76 -21.90 -14.01
C ASP A 135 -6.10 -21.91 -13.28
N GLU A 136 -6.09 -21.55 -12.00
CA GLU A 136 -7.30 -21.34 -11.22
C GLU A 136 -7.09 -20.25 -10.15
N SER A 137 -8.05 -19.32 -10.06
CA SER A 137 -8.16 -18.34 -8.99
C SER A 137 -9.57 -18.43 -8.42
N SER A 138 -9.73 -19.11 -7.28
CA SER A 138 -11.01 -19.35 -6.61
C SER A 138 -10.80 -19.80 -5.17
N ASN A 139 -11.88 -19.83 -4.36
CA ASN A 139 -11.85 -20.38 -3.00
C ASN A 139 -11.70 -21.92 -2.96
N ARG A 140 -11.61 -22.56 -4.12
CA ARG A 140 -11.35 -24.00 -4.30
C ARG A 140 -10.05 -24.27 -5.06
N ALA A 141 -9.29 -23.23 -5.38
CA ALA A 141 -7.98 -23.34 -6.04
C ALA A 141 -7.00 -24.08 -5.12
N HIS A 142 -6.30 -25.08 -5.65
CA HIS A 142 -5.44 -25.95 -4.86
C HIS A 142 -4.40 -26.66 -5.74
N TRP A 143 -3.19 -26.91 -5.23
CA TRP A 143 -2.14 -27.64 -5.95
C TRP A 143 -2.53 -29.08 -6.35
N ARG A 144 -3.50 -29.69 -5.66
CA ARG A 144 -3.99 -31.06 -5.96
C ARG A 144 -4.63 -31.20 -7.33
N LYS A 145 -4.98 -30.08 -7.98
CA LYS A 145 -5.56 -30.08 -9.34
C LYS A 145 -4.53 -30.11 -10.47
N ARG A 146 -3.23 -30.06 -10.14
CA ARG A 146 -2.14 -30.17 -11.11
C ARG A 146 -2.05 -31.58 -11.70
N ALA A 147 -1.39 -31.73 -12.85
CA ALA A 147 -1.01 -33.05 -13.37
C ALA A 147 0.01 -33.77 -12.45
N ALA A 148 0.07 -35.09 -12.52
CA ALA A 148 1.04 -35.84 -11.75
C ALA A 148 2.48 -35.41 -12.11
N GLY A 149 3.32 -35.16 -11.10
CA GLY A 149 4.70 -34.72 -11.29
C GLY A 149 4.86 -33.27 -11.75
N GLN A 150 3.79 -32.54 -12.04
CA GLN A 150 3.85 -31.15 -12.44
C GLN A 150 4.25 -30.26 -11.25
N PRO A 151 5.28 -29.39 -11.37
CA PRO A 151 5.58 -28.41 -10.32
C PRO A 151 4.45 -27.41 -10.18
N PHE A 152 4.28 -26.84 -8.98
CA PHE A 152 3.23 -25.85 -8.74
C PHE A 152 3.76 -24.58 -8.09
N PHE A 153 3.05 -23.49 -8.37
CA PHE A 153 3.02 -22.26 -7.59
C PHE A 153 1.61 -22.07 -7.05
N SER A 154 1.44 -22.19 -5.75
CA SER A 154 0.12 -22.04 -5.10
C SER A 154 0.14 -20.97 -4.04
N VAL A 155 -0.94 -20.17 -4.00
CA VAL A 155 -1.13 -19.11 -3.03
C VAL A 155 -2.37 -19.39 -2.20
N PHE A 156 -2.25 -19.30 -0.87
CA PHE A 156 -3.37 -19.31 0.07
C PHE A 156 -3.41 -17.96 0.80
N ASN A 157 -4.52 -17.25 0.69
CA ASN A 157 -4.71 -15.92 1.28
C ASN A 157 -5.71 -16.01 2.44
N PHE A 158 -5.25 -15.85 3.67
CA PHE A 158 -6.09 -15.88 4.85
C PHE A 158 -6.52 -14.48 5.26
N THR A 159 -7.83 -14.28 5.41
CA THR A 159 -8.45 -12.97 5.63
C THR A 159 -8.97 -12.75 7.06
N VAL A 160 -8.79 -13.72 7.96
CA VAL A 160 -9.29 -13.64 9.35
C VAL A 160 -8.62 -12.52 10.14
N SER A 161 -7.38 -12.15 9.83
CA SER A 161 -6.68 -11.01 10.44
C SER A 161 -6.99 -9.65 9.81
N HIS A 162 -7.77 -9.61 8.70
CA HIS A 162 -8.14 -8.37 8.03
C HIS A 162 -8.88 -7.40 8.97
N GLN A 163 -8.64 -6.10 8.80
CA GLN A 163 -9.21 -5.02 9.61
C GLN A 163 -10.72 -5.18 9.89
N SER A 164 -11.51 -5.60 8.88
CA SER A 164 -12.95 -5.82 9.06
C SER A 164 -13.31 -6.90 10.07
N GLN A 165 -12.39 -7.81 10.38
CA GLN A 165 -12.59 -8.86 11.36
C GLN A 165 -12.29 -8.41 12.80
N ILE A 166 -11.70 -7.21 12.96
CA ILE A 166 -11.50 -6.59 14.26
C ILE A 166 -12.79 -5.91 14.73
N PHE A 167 -13.49 -5.18 13.83
CA PHE A 167 -14.74 -4.48 14.14
C PHE A 167 -16.01 -5.22 13.70
N CYS A 168 -15.90 -6.49 13.30
CA CYS A 168 -17.07 -7.31 12.99
C CYS A 168 -17.94 -7.58 14.23
N SER A 169 -19.15 -8.12 14.01
CA SER A 169 -20.03 -8.52 15.11
C SER A 169 -19.36 -9.55 16.04
N ASP A 170 -19.79 -9.60 17.29
CA ASP A 170 -19.27 -10.57 18.26
C ASP A 170 -19.56 -12.02 17.84
N GLU A 171 -20.64 -12.27 17.12
CA GLU A 171 -20.93 -13.58 16.55
C GLU A 171 -19.90 -13.98 15.50
N LYS A 172 -19.60 -13.09 14.53
CA LYS A 172 -18.59 -13.33 13.51
C LYS A 172 -17.20 -13.50 14.10
N TYR A 173 -16.87 -12.69 15.10
CA TYR A 173 -15.61 -12.81 15.82
C TYR A 173 -15.47 -14.18 16.54
N ARG A 174 -16.54 -14.65 17.23
CA ARG A 174 -16.55 -15.98 17.86
C ARG A 174 -16.40 -17.10 16.84
N GLU A 175 -17.05 -16.98 15.67
CA GLU A 175 -16.88 -17.92 14.56
C GLU A 175 -15.42 -17.98 14.09
N ASN A 176 -14.82 -16.82 13.82
CA ASN A 176 -13.44 -16.72 13.36
C ASN A 176 -12.43 -17.34 14.34
N THR A 177 -12.67 -17.17 15.63
CA THR A 177 -11.77 -17.59 16.71
C THR A 177 -12.23 -18.85 17.45
N ARG A 178 -13.17 -19.64 16.87
CA ARG A 178 -13.77 -20.81 17.53
C ARG A 178 -12.79 -21.92 17.92
N ARG A 179 -11.61 -21.96 17.28
CA ARG A 179 -10.57 -22.96 17.56
C ARG A 179 -9.65 -22.57 18.73
N LEU A 180 -9.69 -21.33 19.19
CA LEU A 180 -8.85 -20.87 20.28
C LEU A 180 -9.28 -21.47 21.61
N THR A 181 -8.32 -22.01 22.32
CA THR A 181 -8.51 -22.50 23.69
C THR A 181 -8.58 -21.33 24.70
N PRO A 182 -9.09 -21.52 25.93
CA PRO A 182 -9.20 -20.44 26.91
C PRO A 182 -7.87 -19.73 27.23
N ASP A 183 -6.75 -20.47 27.27
CA ASP A 183 -5.40 -19.94 27.52
C ASP A 183 -4.83 -19.12 26.34
N GLN A 184 -5.38 -19.29 25.15
CA GLN A 184 -5.04 -18.51 23.96
C GLN A 184 -5.82 -17.20 23.85
N ARG A 185 -6.85 -17.00 24.70
CA ARG A 185 -7.61 -15.75 24.74
C ARG A 185 -6.77 -14.64 25.38
N ARG A 186 -6.87 -13.44 24.81
CA ARG A 186 -6.08 -12.29 25.26
C ARG A 186 -6.90 -11.38 26.16
N ASP A 187 -6.38 -11.10 27.34
CA ASP A 187 -6.97 -10.14 28.25
C ASP A 187 -6.73 -8.72 27.71
N PRO A 188 -7.79 -7.94 27.38
CA PRO A 188 -7.63 -6.56 26.91
C PRO A 188 -6.86 -5.67 27.89
N ALA A 189 -6.94 -5.92 29.20
CA ALA A 189 -6.22 -5.14 30.20
C ALA A 189 -4.70 -5.26 30.09
N GLN A 190 -4.20 -6.37 29.53
CA GLN A 190 -2.77 -6.66 29.41
C GLN A 190 -2.19 -6.34 28.01
N VAL A 191 -3.01 -5.83 27.07
CA VAL A 191 -2.56 -5.53 25.72
C VAL A 191 -1.44 -4.48 25.73
N PRO A 192 -0.29 -4.74 25.08
CA PRO A 192 0.75 -3.74 24.89
C PRO A 192 0.33 -2.73 23.81
N LEU A 193 -0.16 -1.56 24.23
CA LEU A 193 -0.57 -0.51 23.30
C LEU A 193 0.65 0.22 22.70
N PRO A 194 0.66 0.50 21.38
CA PRO A 194 1.61 1.43 20.79
C PRO A 194 1.51 2.83 21.42
N PRO A 195 2.61 3.57 21.57
CA PRO A 195 2.63 4.86 22.28
C PRO A 195 1.80 5.97 21.60
N PHE A 196 1.42 5.79 20.33
CA PHE A 196 0.58 6.73 19.60
C PHE A 196 -0.93 6.43 19.70
N HIS A 197 -1.33 5.33 20.31
CA HIS A 197 -2.75 5.05 20.61
C HIS A 197 -3.11 5.57 22.00
N PRO A 198 -4.26 6.20 22.18
CA PRO A 198 -4.75 6.52 23.51
C PRO A 198 -5.15 5.24 24.23
N ASP A 199 -4.87 5.18 25.54
CA ASP A 199 -5.27 4.06 26.36
C ASP A 199 -6.75 4.14 26.68
N THR A 200 -7.56 3.42 25.90
CA THR A 200 -9.01 3.31 26.09
C THR A 200 -9.47 1.85 26.04
N PRO A 201 -10.61 1.52 26.68
CA PRO A 201 -11.15 0.15 26.61
C PRO A 201 -11.39 -0.34 25.19
N GLU A 202 -11.77 0.56 24.27
CA GLU A 202 -12.02 0.23 22.86
C GLU A 202 -10.72 -0.16 22.15
N PHE A 203 -9.62 0.59 22.31
CA PHE A 203 -8.33 0.22 21.74
C PHE A 203 -7.81 -1.10 22.30
N ARG A 204 -7.88 -1.29 23.61
CA ARG A 204 -7.44 -2.53 24.27
C ARG A 204 -8.22 -3.73 23.75
N ARG A 205 -9.56 -3.62 23.63
CA ARG A 205 -10.40 -4.69 23.11
C ARG A 205 -10.08 -5.01 21.65
N GLU A 206 -9.95 -4.00 20.80
CA GLU A 206 -9.67 -4.21 19.37
C GLU A 206 -8.27 -4.79 19.13
N TRP A 207 -7.27 -4.39 19.90
CA TRP A 207 -5.96 -5.02 19.87
C TRP A 207 -6.00 -6.48 20.35
N ALA A 208 -6.73 -6.79 21.41
CA ALA A 208 -6.89 -8.18 21.85
C ALA A 208 -7.53 -9.04 20.74
N ARG A 209 -8.57 -8.53 20.07
CA ARG A 209 -9.18 -9.19 18.90
C ARG A 209 -8.19 -9.38 17.75
N HIS A 210 -7.34 -8.39 17.47
CA HIS A 210 -6.30 -8.54 16.46
C HIS A 210 -5.37 -9.71 16.79
N TYR A 211 -4.84 -9.78 18.00
CA TYR A 211 -3.96 -10.89 18.43
C TYR A 211 -4.65 -12.26 18.36
N GLU A 212 -5.91 -12.34 18.75
CA GLU A 212 -6.68 -13.58 18.65
C GLU A 212 -6.96 -13.98 17.20
N ASN A 213 -7.18 -13.02 16.31
CA ASN A 213 -7.28 -13.28 14.87
C ASN A 213 -5.95 -13.78 14.29
N VAL A 214 -4.81 -13.27 14.75
CA VAL A 214 -3.47 -13.78 14.37
C VAL A 214 -3.29 -15.24 14.87
N THR A 215 -3.77 -15.55 16.09
CA THR A 215 -3.81 -16.95 16.58
C THR A 215 -4.71 -17.83 15.71
N ALA A 216 -5.83 -17.31 15.18
CA ALA A 216 -6.68 -18.05 14.25
C ALA A 216 -5.96 -18.33 12.91
N ILE A 217 -5.16 -17.38 12.40
CA ILE A 217 -4.27 -17.58 11.23
C ILE A 217 -3.26 -18.71 11.50
N ASP A 218 -2.66 -18.75 12.70
CA ASP A 218 -1.71 -19.79 13.10
C ASP A 218 -2.29 -21.21 12.91
N TYR A 219 -3.57 -21.40 13.22
CA TYR A 219 -4.28 -22.66 12.95
C TYR A 219 -4.47 -22.93 11.45
N GLN A 220 -4.85 -21.91 10.67
CA GLN A 220 -5.07 -22.07 9.23
C GLN A 220 -3.77 -22.38 8.48
N VAL A 221 -2.66 -21.78 8.89
CA VAL A 221 -1.32 -22.10 8.36
C VAL A 221 -0.95 -23.55 8.64
N ALA A 222 -1.20 -24.02 9.86
CA ALA A 222 -0.94 -25.42 10.22
C ALA A 222 -1.75 -26.41 9.38
N ASP A 223 -3.01 -26.10 9.08
CA ASP A 223 -3.85 -26.95 8.24
C ASP A 223 -3.26 -27.11 6.83
N VAL A 224 -2.83 -26.01 6.20
CA VAL A 224 -2.19 -26.05 4.86
C VAL A 224 -0.87 -26.81 4.87
N LEU A 225 -0.05 -26.62 5.93
CA LEU A 225 1.22 -27.35 6.06
C LEU A 225 1.00 -28.87 6.27
N ALA A 226 -0.02 -29.24 7.06
CA ALA A 226 -0.39 -30.63 7.27
C ALA A 226 -0.91 -31.30 5.97
N GLU A 227 -1.67 -30.55 5.14
CA GLU A 227 -2.10 -31.02 3.82
C GLU A 227 -0.90 -31.22 2.87
N LEU A 228 0.08 -30.33 2.90
CA LEU A 228 1.30 -30.44 2.10
C LEU A 228 2.12 -31.66 2.48
N GLU A 229 2.22 -31.94 3.79
CA GLU A 229 2.89 -33.12 4.33
C GLU A 229 2.14 -34.43 3.97
N ALA A 230 0.82 -34.43 4.17
CA ALA A 230 -0.03 -35.61 3.83
C ALA A 230 0.01 -35.95 2.33
N ASP A 231 0.21 -34.95 1.46
CA ASP A 231 0.36 -35.16 0.03
C ASP A 231 1.80 -35.60 -0.36
N GLY A 232 2.74 -35.72 0.59
CA GLY A 232 4.13 -36.10 0.36
C GLY A 232 4.94 -35.07 -0.39
N LEU A 233 4.56 -33.79 -0.32
CA LEU A 233 5.13 -32.68 -1.09
C LEU A 233 6.03 -31.75 -0.27
N ALA A 234 6.09 -31.93 1.05
CA ALA A 234 6.82 -31.06 1.95
C ALA A 234 8.31 -30.95 1.61
N ASP A 235 8.94 -32.07 1.18
CA ASP A 235 10.38 -32.11 0.84
C ASP A 235 10.71 -31.54 -0.56
N ASP A 236 9.69 -31.26 -1.36
CA ASP A 236 9.83 -30.66 -2.70
C ASP A 236 9.34 -29.20 -2.77
N THR A 237 8.85 -28.64 -1.65
CA THR A 237 8.18 -27.34 -1.65
C THR A 237 8.92 -26.29 -0.81
N ILE A 238 9.28 -25.17 -1.44
CA ILE A 238 9.73 -23.95 -0.76
C ILE A 238 8.48 -23.22 -0.28
N VAL A 239 8.39 -22.95 1.04
CA VAL A 239 7.23 -22.31 1.65
C VAL A 239 7.56 -20.89 2.09
N PHE A 240 6.76 -19.93 1.67
CA PHE A 240 6.78 -18.56 2.15
C PHE A 240 5.57 -18.32 3.04
N PHE A 241 5.79 -17.72 4.20
CA PHE A 241 4.73 -17.13 5.01
C PHE A 241 4.99 -15.63 5.16
N PHE A 242 4.00 -14.79 4.85
CA PHE A 242 4.08 -13.34 4.99
C PHE A 242 2.69 -12.68 5.05
N SER A 243 2.64 -11.40 5.47
CA SER A 243 1.43 -10.57 5.38
C SER A 243 1.48 -9.64 4.18
N ASP A 244 0.33 -9.17 3.69
CA ASP A 244 0.26 -8.22 2.57
C ASP A 244 0.63 -6.78 2.95
N HIS A 245 0.53 -6.40 4.20
CA HIS A 245 1.04 -5.17 4.85
C HIS A 245 0.94 -5.29 6.37
N GLY A 246 1.24 -4.21 7.09
CA GLY A 246 1.18 -4.19 8.56
C GLY A 246 -0.22 -4.13 9.13
N THR A 247 -0.30 -4.08 10.46
CA THR A 247 -1.52 -4.26 11.28
C THR A 247 -2.70 -3.39 10.87
N GLY A 248 -3.91 -3.99 10.89
CA GLY A 248 -5.18 -3.38 10.50
C GLY A 248 -5.78 -2.38 11.49
N MET A 249 -5.01 -1.88 12.46
CA MET A 249 -5.51 -0.94 13.47
C MET A 249 -5.57 0.50 12.94
N PRO A 250 -6.50 1.34 13.49
CA PRO A 250 -6.55 2.77 13.18
C PRO A 250 -5.21 3.46 13.44
N GLY A 251 -4.80 4.38 12.57
CA GLY A 251 -3.50 5.04 12.68
C GLY A 251 -2.29 4.17 12.31
N VAL A 252 -2.49 2.88 12.00
CA VAL A 252 -1.48 1.97 11.45
C VAL A 252 -1.77 1.68 9.99
N LYS A 253 -2.85 0.96 9.68
CA LYS A 253 -3.24 0.68 8.28
C LYS A 253 -3.43 1.97 7.49
N MET A 254 -3.06 1.96 6.21
CA MET A 254 -3.18 3.09 5.27
C MET A 254 -2.15 4.22 5.48
N PHE A 255 -1.04 3.96 6.18
CA PHE A 255 0.03 4.93 6.37
C PHE A 255 1.36 4.45 5.80
N ALA A 256 2.37 5.32 5.83
CA ALA A 256 3.70 5.07 5.26
C ALA A 256 4.80 4.95 6.33
N TRP A 257 4.45 4.69 7.59
CA TRP A 257 5.42 4.46 8.65
C TRP A 257 5.64 2.97 8.95
N GLY A 258 6.70 2.64 9.68
CA GLY A 258 7.18 1.29 9.89
C GLY A 258 6.13 0.27 10.33
N PRO A 259 5.30 0.53 11.35
CA PRO A 259 4.25 -0.39 11.78
C PRO A 259 3.22 -0.76 10.71
N SER A 260 2.99 0.14 9.75
CA SER A 260 2.09 -0.06 8.61
C SER A 260 2.71 -0.89 7.48
N LEU A 261 4.02 -0.89 7.38
CA LEU A 261 4.76 -1.42 6.24
C LEU A 261 5.49 -2.73 6.54
N ARG A 262 6.00 -2.88 7.77
CA ARG A 262 6.78 -4.04 8.16
C ARG A 262 5.91 -5.27 8.32
N VAL A 263 6.31 -6.36 7.66
CA VAL A 263 5.59 -7.64 7.65
C VAL A 263 6.46 -8.77 8.16
N PRO A 264 5.88 -9.84 8.75
CA PRO A 264 6.61 -11.08 8.94
C PRO A 264 6.96 -11.67 7.58
N LEU A 265 8.14 -12.29 7.45
CA LEU A 265 8.52 -13.08 6.30
C LEU A 265 9.36 -14.27 6.77
N LEU A 266 8.82 -15.46 6.60
CA LEU A 266 9.47 -16.74 6.84
C LEU A 266 9.63 -17.46 5.50
N VAL A 267 10.82 -18.00 5.21
CA VAL A 267 11.05 -18.82 4.01
C VAL A 267 11.67 -20.15 4.43
N ARG A 268 10.88 -21.23 4.31
CA ARG A 268 11.32 -22.61 4.57
C ARG A 268 11.87 -23.21 3.29
N PHE A 269 13.08 -23.74 3.39
CA PHE A 269 13.73 -24.50 2.33
C PHE A 269 13.83 -25.96 2.79
N PRO A 270 13.17 -26.92 2.13
CA PRO A 270 13.34 -28.32 2.43
C PRO A 270 14.76 -28.79 2.08
N PRO A 271 15.23 -29.97 2.59
CA PRO A 271 16.59 -30.45 2.38
C PRO A 271 17.04 -30.43 0.92
N LYS A 272 16.18 -30.82 -0.01
CA LYS A 272 16.46 -30.84 -1.46
C LYS A 272 16.79 -29.47 -2.03
N TRP A 273 16.19 -28.39 -1.55
CA TRP A 273 16.35 -27.02 -2.03
C TRP A 273 17.16 -26.13 -1.09
N ARG A 274 17.82 -26.70 -0.09
CA ARG A 274 18.59 -25.95 0.90
C ARG A 274 19.75 -25.16 0.31
N HIS A 275 20.30 -25.60 -0.83
CA HIS A 275 21.34 -24.89 -1.56
C HIS A 275 20.89 -23.51 -2.11
N LEU A 276 19.58 -23.25 -2.18
CA LEU A 276 18.98 -21.95 -2.57
C LEU A 276 18.74 -21.04 -1.35
N ALA A 277 18.90 -21.56 -0.13
CA ALA A 277 18.70 -20.79 1.09
C ALA A 277 19.87 -19.85 1.35
N PRO A 278 19.63 -18.61 1.81
CA PRO A 278 20.71 -17.66 2.13
C PRO A 278 21.40 -17.97 3.47
N ALA A 279 20.79 -18.81 4.33
CA ALA A 279 21.28 -19.16 5.65
C ALA A 279 20.66 -20.48 6.14
N ALA A 280 21.15 -21.00 7.27
CA ALA A 280 20.64 -22.23 7.89
C ALA A 280 19.20 -22.06 8.39
N PRO A 281 18.40 -23.14 8.45
CA PRO A 281 17.07 -23.11 9.10
C PRO A 281 17.16 -22.59 10.55
N GLY A 282 16.12 -21.90 11.00
CA GLY A 282 16.03 -21.30 12.33
C GLY A 282 16.83 -20.02 12.53
N THR A 283 17.58 -19.56 11.51
CA THR A 283 18.36 -18.32 11.60
C THR A 283 17.54 -17.10 11.17
N ALA A 284 18.00 -15.91 11.60
CA ALA A 284 17.45 -14.64 11.17
C ALA A 284 18.41 -13.93 10.21
N THR A 285 17.85 -13.14 9.29
CA THR A 285 18.58 -12.21 8.44
C THR A 285 17.93 -10.82 8.53
N ASP A 286 18.76 -9.79 8.51
CA ASP A 286 18.34 -8.39 8.47
C ASP A 286 18.34 -7.81 7.05
N ARG A 287 18.51 -8.65 6.02
CA ARG A 287 18.45 -8.22 4.61
C ARG A 287 17.16 -7.45 4.38
N LEU A 288 17.29 -6.22 3.85
CA LEU A 288 16.16 -5.41 3.41
C LEU A 288 15.47 -6.09 2.21
N VAL A 289 14.18 -6.36 2.36
CA VAL A 289 13.32 -6.95 1.32
C VAL A 289 12.10 -6.05 1.12
N SER A 290 11.80 -5.73 -0.12
CA SER A 290 10.60 -4.99 -0.53
C SER A 290 9.71 -5.87 -1.39
N PHE A 291 8.41 -5.63 -1.39
CA PHE A 291 7.46 -6.43 -2.17
C PHE A 291 7.69 -6.39 -3.68
N VAL A 292 8.31 -5.36 -4.19
CA VAL A 292 8.74 -5.31 -5.60
C VAL A 292 9.73 -6.42 -5.96
N ASP A 293 10.39 -7.03 -4.95
CA ASP A 293 11.41 -8.07 -5.11
C ASP A 293 10.85 -9.50 -5.16
N PHE A 294 9.56 -9.69 -4.82
CA PHE A 294 8.98 -11.04 -4.70
C PHE A 294 8.79 -11.70 -6.07
N ALA A 295 8.24 -11.00 -7.06
CA ALA A 295 8.04 -11.53 -8.40
C ALA A 295 9.37 -12.00 -9.05
N PRO A 296 10.45 -11.18 -9.11
CA PRO A 296 11.73 -11.65 -9.62
C PRO A 296 12.33 -12.78 -8.77
N THR A 297 12.09 -12.81 -7.46
CA THR A 297 12.58 -13.88 -6.58
C THR A 297 11.94 -15.23 -6.90
N VAL A 298 10.62 -15.27 -7.11
CA VAL A 298 9.92 -16.51 -7.46
C VAL A 298 10.40 -17.05 -8.80
N LEU A 299 10.56 -16.19 -9.82
CA LEU A 299 11.09 -16.64 -11.11
C LEU A 299 12.55 -17.12 -10.99
N SER A 300 13.37 -16.44 -10.18
CA SER A 300 14.73 -16.87 -9.89
C SER A 300 14.80 -18.25 -9.23
N LEU A 301 13.95 -18.50 -8.22
CA LEU A 301 13.85 -19.82 -7.56
C LEU A 301 13.40 -20.92 -8.54
N ALA A 302 12.56 -20.58 -9.51
CA ALA A 302 12.15 -21.50 -10.57
C ALA A 302 13.21 -21.70 -11.67
N GLY A 303 14.37 -21.00 -11.58
CA GLY A 303 15.44 -21.05 -12.58
C GLY A 303 15.03 -20.40 -13.91
N LEU A 304 14.19 -19.38 -13.89
CA LEU A 304 13.70 -18.67 -15.07
C LEU A 304 14.35 -17.29 -15.20
N ASP A 305 14.54 -16.85 -16.44
CA ASP A 305 15.01 -15.52 -16.75
C ASP A 305 14.05 -14.45 -16.23
N LEU A 306 14.60 -13.30 -15.82
CA LEU A 306 13.84 -12.20 -15.25
C LEU A 306 13.40 -11.23 -16.37
N PRO A 307 12.09 -10.97 -16.52
CA PRO A 307 11.58 -9.98 -17.46
C PRO A 307 12.15 -8.57 -17.20
N GLY A 308 12.50 -7.86 -18.29
CA GLY A 308 13.13 -6.55 -18.21
C GLY A 308 12.24 -5.42 -17.67
N HIS A 309 10.94 -5.66 -17.49
CA HIS A 309 10.03 -4.68 -16.89
C HIS A 309 10.05 -4.68 -15.35
N PHE A 310 10.66 -5.67 -14.71
CA PHE A 310 10.75 -5.68 -13.26
C PHE A 310 11.61 -4.52 -12.73
N GLN A 311 11.09 -3.84 -11.72
CA GLN A 311 11.82 -2.82 -10.96
C GLN A 311 12.40 -3.38 -9.67
N GLY A 312 11.96 -4.57 -9.27
CA GLY A 312 12.50 -5.35 -8.17
C GLY A 312 13.76 -6.14 -8.55
N ALA A 313 14.48 -6.62 -7.55
CA ALA A 313 15.62 -7.51 -7.70
C ALA A 313 15.38 -8.80 -6.91
N ALA A 314 15.71 -9.96 -7.49
CA ALA A 314 15.62 -11.22 -6.78
C ALA A 314 16.52 -11.21 -5.54
N PHE A 315 16.00 -11.67 -4.40
CA PHE A 315 16.79 -11.82 -3.17
C PHE A 315 17.11 -13.29 -2.85
N LEU A 316 16.58 -14.23 -3.65
CA LEU A 316 16.84 -15.67 -3.57
C LEU A 316 17.01 -16.26 -4.97
N GLY A 317 17.63 -17.46 -5.03
CA GLY A 317 17.83 -18.21 -6.26
C GLY A 317 19.04 -17.73 -7.09
N PRO A 318 19.25 -18.31 -8.30
CA PRO A 318 20.41 -18.03 -9.13
C PRO A 318 20.58 -16.57 -9.56
N HIS A 319 19.48 -15.82 -9.67
CA HIS A 319 19.49 -14.39 -10.04
C HIS A 319 19.52 -13.46 -8.82
N ALA A 320 19.80 -13.98 -7.62
CA ALA A 320 19.86 -13.15 -6.42
C ALA A 320 20.96 -12.08 -6.54
N GLY A 321 20.53 -10.81 -6.43
CA GLY A 321 21.42 -9.67 -6.43
C GLY A 321 22.01 -9.33 -5.06
N ALA A 322 22.85 -8.29 -5.01
CA ALA A 322 23.34 -7.70 -3.76
C ALA A 322 22.17 -7.24 -2.87
N PRO A 323 22.34 -7.26 -1.53
CA PRO A 323 21.35 -6.70 -0.63
C PRO A 323 21.01 -5.24 -0.96
N ARG A 324 19.74 -4.88 -0.88
CA ARG A 324 19.31 -3.48 -1.04
C ARG A 324 19.87 -2.62 0.10
N ALA A 325 20.37 -1.45 -0.24
CA ALA A 325 20.70 -0.41 0.74
C ALA A 325 19.46 0.37 1.19
N LEU A 326 18.45 0.46 0.32
CA LEU A 326 17.25 1.28 0.52
C LEU A 326 16.01 0.54 0.03
N ILE A 327 14.89 0.78 0.71
CA ILE A 327 13.55 0.50 0.22
C ILE A 327 12.77 1.81 0.01
N PHE A 328 11.79 1.76 -0.87
CA PHE A 328 11.01 2.91 -1.31
C PHE A 328 9.53 2.57 -1.39
N GLY A 329 8.68 3.54 -1.10
CA GLY A 329 7.24 3.41 -1.26
C GLY A 329 6.50 4.71 -0.97
N GLY A 330 5.18 4.60 -0.82
CA GLY A 330 4.35 5.77 -0.62
C GLY A 330 2.93 5.47 -0.19
N LYS A 331 2.17 6.55 -0.01
CA LYS A 331 0.74 6.56 0.23
C LYS A 331 0.12 7.62 -0.67
N ASP A 332 -0.95 7.26 -1.35
CA ASP A 332 -1.79 8.17 -2.12
C ASP A 332 -3.25 8.10 -1.63
N ARG A 333 -4.26 8.31 -2.48
CA ARG A 333 -5.66 8.22 -2.07
C ARG A 333 -5.98 6.84 -1.49
N GLN A 334 -6.57 6.85 -0.29
CA GLN A 334 -7.07 5.67 0.40
C GLN A 334 -8.58 5.86 0.68
N GLY A 335 -9.42 5.02 0.09
CA GLY A 335 -10.85 5.24 0.17
C GLY A 335 -11.27 6.64 -0.33
N GLU A 336 -11.96 7.38 0.53
CA GLU A 336 -12.41 8.74 0.27
C GLU A 336 -11.34 9.82 0.48
N CYS A 337 -10.18 9.48 1.07
CA CYS A 337 -9.18 10.44 1.55
C CYS A 337 -7.97 10.53 0.63
N ALA A 338 -7.78 11.68 -0.01
CA ALA A 338 -6.58 11.98 -0.77
C ALA A 338 -5.41 12.35 0.16
N ASP A 339 -4.23 11.95 -0.22
CA ASP A 339 -2.95 12.35 0.38
C ASP A 339 -1.83 12.06 -0.63
N THR A 340 -0.63 12.58 -0.39
CA THR A 340 0.57 12.24 -1.18
C THR A 340 1.77 12.21 -0.26
N ILE A 341 2.19 11.00 0.10
CA ILE A 341 3.34 10.75 0.96
C ILE A 341 4.30 9.83 0.24
N ARG A 342 5.60 10.10 0.30
CA ARG A 342 6.66 9.19 -0.16
C ARG A 342 7.62 8.93 0.97
N TYR A 343 8.19 7.72 0.98
CA TYR A 343 9.22 7.38 1.96
C TYR A 343 10.40 6.64 1.31
N VAL A 344 11.54 6.79 1.94
CA VAL A 344 12.72 5.95 1.73
C VAL A 344 13.24 5.51 3.10
N ARG A 345 13.73 4.27 3.17
CA ARG A 345 14.24 3.68 4.41
C ARG A 345 15.51 2.89 4.14
N ASP A 346 16.49 3.04 5.02
CA ASP A 346 17.62 2.14 5.18
C ASP A 346 17.46 1.28 6.45
N HIS A 347 18.51 0.61 6.91
CA HIS A 347 18.48 -0.22 8.12
C HIS A 347 18.24 0.57 9.40
N ARG A 348 18.59 1.86 9.43
CA ARG A 348 18.51 2.69 10.64
C ARG A 348 17.49 3.79 10.55
N PHE A 349 17.38 4.46 9.41
CA PHE A 349 16.54 5.63 9.26
C PHE A 349 15.41 5.41 8.27
N GLN A 350 14.25 5.98 8.59
CA GLN A 350 13.16 6.17 7.64
C GLN A 350 12.87 7.65 7.50
N TYR A 351 12.92 8.13 6.26
CA TYR A 351 12.57 9.48 5.86
C TYR A 351 11.23 9.47 5.13
N LEU A 352 10.33 10.40 5.50
CA LEU A 352 9.05 10.62 4.83
C LEU A 352 8.97 12.06 4.33
N ARG A 353 8.44 12.23 3.13
CA ARG A 353 8.05 13.51 2.54
C ARG A 353 6.54 13.58 2.44
N ASN A 354 5.92 14.52 3.14
CA ASN A 354 4.51 14.86 3.06
C ASN A 354 4.34 16.00 2.04
N PHE A 355 3.84 15.70 0.83
CA PHE A 355 3.63 16.71 -0.22
C PHE A 355 2.37 17.54 0.03
N GLN A 356 1.43 17.04 0.83
CA GLN A 356 0.22 17.74 1.25
C GLN A 356 0.19 17.90 2.80
N PRO A 357 1.07 18.73 3.37
CA PRO A 357 1.18 18.86 4.83
C PRO A 357 0.00 19.59 5.46
N HIS A 358 -0.85 20.27 4.69
CA HIS A 358 -2.07 20.91 5.15
C HIS A 358 -3.17 19.91 5.53
N LEU A 359 -3.03 18.64 5.17
CA LEU A 359 -3.97 17.58 5.52
C LEU A 359 -3.56 16.90 6.84
N PRO A 360 -4.50 16.63 7.78
CA PRO A 360 -4.23 15.81 8.96
C PRO A 360 -3.99 14.35 8.57
N TYR A 361 -3.37 13.56 9.44
CA TYR A 361 -3.33 12.11 9.28
C TYR A 361 -4.72 11.49 9.42
N GLY A 362 -5.48 11.91 10.43
CA GLY A 362 -6.80 11.41 10.77
C GLY A 362 -7.92 12.08 9.96
N GLN A 363 -7.82 12.08 8.62
CA GLN A 363 -8.93 12.48 7.76
C GLN A 363 -10.10 11.49 7.97
N TYR A 364 -11.33 12.02 7.96
CA TYR A 364 -12.51 11.14 8.08
C TYR A 364 -12.61 10.17 6.91
N MET A 365 -12.68 8.89 7.24
CA MET A 365 -12.92 7.81 6.29
C MET A 365 -13.99 6.89 6.88
N SER A 366 -15.10 6.74 6.18
CA SER A 366 -16.26 5.98 6.67
C SER A 366 -15.91 4.55 7.12
N TYR A 367 -14.96 3.92 6.42
CA TYR A 367 -14.50 2.57 6.74
C TYR A 367 -13.71 2.51 8.05
N VAL A 368 -12.79 3.44 8.28
CA VAL A 368 -11.97 3.50 9.52
C VAL A 368 -12.83 3.88 10.72
N TRP A 369 -13.87 4.71 10.52
CA TRP A 369 -14.81 5.08 11.59
C TRP A 369 -15.78 3.96 12.01
N GLN A 370 -15.73 2.78 11.37
CA GLN A 370 -16.39 1.57 11.89
C GLN A 370 -15.74 1.05 13.16
N HIS A 371 -14.43 1.29 13.35
CA HIS A 371 -13.75 1.00 14.60
C HIS A 371 -14.29 1.84 15.76
N GLU A 372 -14.64 1.19 16.85
CA GLU A 372 -15.03 1.89 18.07
C GLU A 372 -13.86 2.67 18.67
N SER A 373 -12.66 2.13 18.56
CA SER A 373 -11.42 2.81 18.98
C SER A 373 -11.19 4.12 18.22
N THR A 374 -11.48 4.19 16.91
CA THR A 374 -11.39 5.46 16.14
C THR A 374 -12.36 6.50 16.67
N ARG A 375 -13.61 6.08 16.95
CA ARG A 375 -14.63 6.98 17.51
C ARG A 375 -14.26 7.43 18.93
N ALA A 376 -13.68 6.56 19.75
CA ALA A 376 -13.16 6.92 21.07
C ALA A 376 -12.02 7.93 20.96
N TRP A 377 -11.08 7.69 20.02
CA TRP A 377 -9.97 8.60 19.77
C TRP A 377 -10.44 9.99 19.35
N GLU A 378 -11.43 10.05 18.45
CA GLU A 378 -12.03 11.31 18.02
C GLU A 378 -12.76 12.04 19.17
N ARG A 379 -13.49 11.30 20.05
CA ARG A 379 -14.11 11.90 21.25
C ARG A 379 -13.09 12.58 22.14
N LEU A 380 -11.95 11.92 22.42
CA LEU A 380 -10.85 12.47 23.20
C LEU A 380 -10.24 13.71 22.53
N HIS A 381 -10.08 13.67 21.21
CA HIS A 381 -9.61 14.83 20.44
C HIS A 381 -10.55 16.02 20.58
N ARG A 382 -11.84 15.83 20.35
CA ARG A 382 -12.87 16.90 20.44
C ARG A 382 -12.97 17.47 21.87
N ALA A 383 -12.70 16.66 22.87
CA ALA A 383 -12.67 17.07 24.28
C ALA A 383 -11.36 17.78 24.68
N GLY A 384 -10.37 17.88 23.78
CA GLY A 384 -9.06 18.47 24.09
C GLY A 384 -8.22 17.62 25.07
N GLN A 385 -8.49 16.33 25.17
CA GLN A 385 -7.86 15.43 26.17
C GLN A 385 -6.64 14.67 25.60
N LEU A 386 -6.32 14.82 24.31
CA LEU A 386 -5.15 14.17 23.72
C LEU A 386 -3.88 14.99 23.95
N THR A 387 -2.84 14.31 24.42
CA THR A 387 -1.50 14.85 24.58
C THR A 387 -0.45 13.92 23.95
N GLY A 388 0.75 14.44 23.66
CA GLY A 388 1.86 13.65 23.14
C GLY A 388 1.56 12.94 21.79
N PRO A 389 2.12 11.74 21.57
CA PRO A 389 1.98 11.03 20.30
C PRO A 389 0.53 10.77 19.84
N PRO A 390 -0.45 10.43 20.72
CA PRO A 390 -1.84 10.27 20.30
C PRO A 390 -2.47 11.53 19.68
N ALA A 391 -2.04 12.73 20.06
CA ALA A 391 -2.57 13.98 19.51
C ALA A 391 -2.18 14.19 18.03
N ARG A 392 -1.06 13.59 17.57
CA ARG A 392 -0.53 13.75 16.21
C ARG A 392 -1.54 13.31 15.13
N TYR A 393 -2.34 12.31 15.40
CA TYR A 393 -3.27 11.75 14.41
C TYR A 393 -4.29 12.80 13.91
N PHE A 394 -4.82 13.61 14.82
CA PHE A 394 -5.80 14.67 14.49
C PHE A 394 -5.17 16.08 14.43
N ALA A 395 -3.84 16.18 14.50
CA ALA A 395 -3.19 17.47 14.31
C ALA A 395 -3.60 18.07 12.95
N PRO A 396 -3.93 19.38 12.89
CA PRO A 396 -4.50 20.00 11.68
C PRO A 396 -3.52 19.98 10.49
N ARG A 397 -2.24 19.76 10.76
CA ARG A 397 -1.17 19.73 9.76
C ARG A 397 -0.17 18.62 10.10
N LYS A 398 0.44 18.05 9.05
CA LYS A 398 1.59 17.15 9.15
C LYS A 398 2.90 17.99 9.09
N ALA A 399 3.98 17.45 9.62
CA ALA A 399 5.30 17.93 9.28
C ALA A 399 5.57 17.74 7.77
N VAL A 400 6.27 18.68 7.15
CA VAL A 400 6.63 18.60 5.72
C VAL A 400 7.58 17.42 5.49
N GLU A 401 8.51 17.23 6.42
CA GLU A 401 9.50 16.16 6.42
C GLU A 401 9.51 15.46 7.77
N GLU A 402 9.68 14.16 7.73
CA GLU A 402 9.83 13.35 8.92
C GLU A 402 11.04 12.43 8.77
N LEU A 403 11.84 12.34 9.82
CA LEU A 403 12.99 11.44 9.92
C LEU A 403 12.91 10.68 11.24
N TYR A 404 13.04 9.36 11.17
CA TYR A 404 12.98 8.50 12.35
C TYR A 404 14.17 7.57 12.41
N ASP A 405 14.83 7.45 13.58
CA ASP A 405 15.78 6.39 13.88
C ASP A 405 14.99 5.13 14.29
N VAL A 406 14.70 4.28 13.33
CA VAL A 406 13.79 3.14 13.52
C VAL A 406 14.36 2.00 14.34
N GLN A 407 15.64 2.06 14.70
CA GLN A 407 16.26 1.13 15.65
C GLN A 407 15.99 1.56 17.08
N ARG A 408 15.94 2.87 17.35
CA ARG A 408 15.69 3.45 18.68
C ARG A 408 14.22 3.79 18.90
N ASP A 409 13.51 4.12 17.82
CA ASP A 409 12.09 4.50 17.81
C ASP A 409 11.32 3.68 16.77
N PRO A 410 11.07 2.40 17.04
CA PRO A 410 10.36 1.51 16.11
C PRO A 410 8.92 1.95 15.84
N TRP A 411 8.33 2.76 16.74
CA TRP A 411 6.98 3.30 16.60
C TRP A 411 6.92 4.64 15.88
N GLN A 412 8.07 5.24 15.56
CA GLN A 412 8.18 6.47 14.79
C GLN A 412 7.36 7.64 15.39
N VAL A 413 7.54 7.87 16.67
CA VAL A 413 6.87 8.96 17.40
C VAL A 413 7.74 10.21 17.55
N ASN A 414 9.08 10.07 17.42
CA ASN A 414 10.04 11.15 17.61
C ASN A 414 10.61 11.59 16.24
N ASN A 415 10.06 12.66 15.67
CA ASN A 415 10.54 13.20 14.40
C ASN A 415 11.86 13.96 14.58
N LEU A 416 12.93 13.49 13.97
CA LEU A 416 14.29 14.04 14.03
C LEU A 416 14.59 15.02 12.89
N ALA A 417 13.65 15.34 11.99
CA ALA A 417 13.91 16.13 10.79
C ALA A 417 14.37 17.57 11.08
N ALA A 418 14.04 18.12 12.25
CA ALA A 418 14.46 19.46 12.68
C ALA A 418 15.74 19.44 13.55
N ASP A 419 16.26 18.28 13.91
CA ASP A 419 17.47 18.17 14.74
C ASP A 419 18.74 18.30 13.88
N PRO A 420 19.58 19.32 14.11
CA PRO A 420 20.81 19.54 13.35
C PRO A 420 21.79 18.33 13.38
N ALA A 421 21.75 17.52 14.42
CA ALA A 421 22.59 16.33 14.55
C ALA A 421 22.31 15.29 13.44
N TYR A 422 21.14 15.32 12.84
CA TYR A 422 20.72 14.40 11.77
C TYR A 422 20.61 15.06 10.40
N ALA A 423 21.09 16.30 10.23
CA ALA A 423 20.98 17.07 8.98
C ALA A 423 21.59 16.36 7.77
N ALA A 424 22.73 15.67 7.97
CA ALA A 424 23.41 14.92 6.90
C ALA A 424 22.58 13.71 6.45
N ASP A 425 22.00 12.94 7.39
CA ASP A 425 21.14 11.79 7.08
C ASP A 425 19.84 12.23 6.41
N LEU A 426 19.24 13.32 6.88
CA LEU A 426 18.07 13.94 6.26
C LEU A 426 18.34 14.34 4.80
N ALA A 427 19.46 15.01 4.55
CA ALA A 427 19.83 15.44 3.19
C ALA A 427 20.09 14.24 2.27
N ARG A 428 20.82 13.23 2.74
CA ARG A 428 21.11 12.00 2.01
C ARG A 428 19.84 11.26 1.62
N LEU A 429 18.93 11.04 2.56
CA LEU A 429 17.68 10.31 2.33
C LEU A 429 16.70 11.10 1.47
N ARG A 430 16.64 12.43 1.63
CA ARG A 430 15.86 13.30 0.74
C ARG A 430 16.33 13.17 -0.72
N ALA A 431 17.64 13.25 -0.96
CA ALA A 431 18.20 13.08 -2.30
C ALA A 431 17.91 11.69 -2.87
N SER A 432 18.04 10.64 -2.04
CA SER A 432 17.72 9.27 -2.42
C SER A 432 16.25 9.09 -2.79
N LEU A 433 15.33 9.72 -2.02
CA LEU A 433 13.89 9.67 -2.31
C LEU A 433 13.57 10.31 -3.68
N LEU A 434 14.08 11.50 -3.95
CA LEU A 434 13.86 12.19 -5.22
C LEU A 434 14.40 11.41 -6.42
N ALA A 435 15.59 10.79 -6.27
CA ALA A 435 16.16 9.91 -7.28
C ALA A 435 15.27 8.69 -7.54
N GLN A 436 14.72 8.06 -6.49
CA GLN A 436 13.83 6.91 -6.62
C GLN A 436 12.49 7.28 -7.25
N MET A 437 11.88 8.43 -6.89
CA MET A 437 10.66 8.92 -7.53
C MET A 437 10.87 9.13 -9.04
N THR A 438 12.01 9.71 -9.42
CA THR A 438 12.37 9.93 -10.83
C THR A 438 12.56 8.59 -11.55
N ALA A 439 13.33 7.66 -10.97
CA ALA A 439 13.59 6.35 -11.57
C ALA A 439 12.34 5.47 -11.69
N ALA A 440 11.42 5.56 -10.71
CA ALA A 440 10.15 4.86 -10.75
C ALA A 440 9.17 5.43 -11.79
N GLY A 441 9.33 6.69 -12.23
CA GLY A 441 8.38 7.37 -13.08
C GLY A 441 7.09 7.71 -12.33
N ASP A 442 7.21 8.32 -11.14
CA ASP A 442 6.11 8.56 -10.19
C ASP A 442 4.95 9.34 -10.81
N LEU A 443 3.80 8.69 -10.96
CA LEU A 443 2.55 9.27 -11.45
C LEU A 443 1.69 9.90 -10.34
N GLY A 444 2.01 9.68 -9.07
CA GLY A 444 1.18 10.11 -7.94
C GLY A 444 1.28 11.61 -7.62
N LEU A 445 2.05 12.37 -8.40
CA LEU A 445 2.04 13.84 -8.36
C LEU A 445 1.00 14.45 -9.32
N LEU A 446 0.36 13.64 -10.14
CA LEU A 446 -0.80 14.02 -10.95
C LEU A 446 -2.08 13.84 -10.13
N PRO A 447 -3.06 14.76 -10.20
CA PRO A 447 -4.41 14.47 -9.72
C PRO A 447 -4.97 13.21 -10.40
N GLU A 448 -5.71 12.37 -9.66
CA GLU A 448 -6.19 11.07 -10.18
C GLU A 448 -7.03 11.23 -11.47
N ARG A 449 -7.89 12.24 -11.53
CA ARG A 449 -8.65 12.57 -12.74
C ARG A 449 -7.72 12.95 -13.91
N GLU A 450 -6.72 13.77 -13.63
CA GLU A 450 -5.76 14.22 -14.65
C GLU A 450 -4.93 13.05 -15.21
N LEU A 451 -4.57 12.10 -14.33
CA LEU A 451 -3.91 10.86 -14.73
C LEU A 451 -4.75 10.09 -15.78
N HIS A 452 -6.05 9.93 -15.53
CA HIS A 452 -6.97 9.29 -16.47
C HIS A 452 -7.13 10.06 -17.79
N LEU A 453 -7.21 11.38 -17.74
CA LEU A 453 -7.29 12.21 -18.95
C LEU A 453 -6.04 12.09 -19.81
N ARG A 454 -4.86 12.19 -19.19
CA ARG A 454 -3.57 12.10 -19.89
C ARG A 454 -3.33 10.72 -20.50
N SER A 455 -3.86 9.68 -19.89
CA SER A 455 -3.76 8.33 -20.47
C SER A 455 -4.50 8.21 -21.79
N ALA A 456 -5.57 8.99 -21.97
CA ALA A 456 -6.45 8.92 -23.15
C ALA A 456 -6.92 7.48 -23.45
N GLY A 457 -7.24 6.72 -22.40
CA GLY A 457 -7.68 5.33 -22.47
C GLY A 457 -6.56 4.30 -22.70
N ARG A 458 -5.28 4.73 -22.73
CA ARG A 458 -4.12 3.85 -22.78
C ARG A 458 -3.63 3.51 -21.36
N ASP A 459 -2.67 2.61 -21.27
CA ASP A 459 -2.06 2.20 -20.02
C ASP A 459 -1.24 3.34 -19.36
N PHE A 460 -1.17 3.29 -18.02
CA PHE A 460 -0.41 4.25 -17.24
C PHE A 460 1.10 3.96 -17.22
N TYR A 461 1.50 2.71 -17.44
CA TYR A 461 2.92 2.32 -17.47
C TYR A 461 3.68 3.07 -18.59
N THR A 462 3.09 3.15 -19.76
CA THR A 462 3.63 3.92 -20.89
C THR A 462 3.61 5.42 -20.60
N LEU A 463 2.52 5.92 -19.98
CA LEU A 463 2.39 7.33 -19.61
C LEU A 463 3.50 7.76 -18.64
N ALA A 464 3.87 6.91 -17.69
CA ALA A 464 4.91 7.19 -16.70
C ALA A 464 6.27 7.55 -17.32
N SER A 465 6.53 7.08 -18.55
CA SER A 465 7.77 7.32 -19.29
C SER A 465 7.67 8.45 -20.31
N ASP A 466 6.49 9.04 -20.52
CA ASP A 466 6.28 10.10 -21.49
C ASP A 466 6.48 11.49 -20.83
N PRO A 467 7.60 12.19 -21.08
CA PRO A 467 7.89 13.46 -20.42
C PRO A 467 6.94 14.61 -20.81
N ARG A 468 6.17 14.45 -21.90
CA ARG A 468 5.15 15.44 -22.30
C ARG A 468 3.86 15.27 -21.50
N ARG A 469 3.54 14.05 -21.07
CA ARG A 469 2.33 13.72 -20.33
C ARG A 469 2.58 13.62 -18.83
N ASN A 470 3.80 13.24 -18.43
CA ASN A 470 4.27 13.21 -17.06
C ASN A 470 5.56 14.04 -16.94
N PRO A 471 5.46 15.38 -16.91
CA PRO A 471 6.62 16.27 -16.76
C PRO A 471 7.13 16.19 -15.30
N LEU A 472 7.57 15.01 -14.88
CA LEU A 472 7.88 14.66 -13.49
C LEU A 472 8.87 15.63 -12.83
N PRO A 473 9.95 16.13 -13.49
CA PRO A 473 10.84 17.11 -12.87
C PRO A 473 10.12 18.41 -12.48
N ASP A 474 9.18 18.88 -13.31
CA ASP A 474 8.42 20.11 -13.04
C ASP A 474 7.39 19.88 -11.94
N LEU A 475 6.71 18.72 -11.97
CA LEU A 475 5.77 18.31 -10.92
C LEU A 475 6.46 18.16 -9.57
N LEU A 476 7.67 17.58 -9.52
CA LEU A 476 8.46 17.48 -8.30
C LEU A 476 8.80 18.85 -7.72
N ARG A 477 9.25 19.79 -8.57
CA ARG A 477 9.53 21.16 -8.13
C ARG A 477 8.28 21.89 -7.62
N ALA A 478 7.17 21.76 -8.34
CA ALA A 478 5.90 22.39 -7.94
C ALA A 478 5.35 21.81 -6.64
N ALA A 479 5.37 20.47 -6.49
CA ALA A 479 4.92 19.80 -5.28
C ALA A 479 5.82 20.09 -4.06
N ASP A 480 7.14 20.15 -4.28
CA ASP A 480 8.08 20.54 -3.22
C ASP A 480 7.83 21.98 -2.76
N LEU A 481 7.70 22.92 -3.70
CA LEU A 481 7.37 24.31 -3.40
C LEU A 481 6.04 24.40 -2.65
N ALA A 482 4.97 23.78 -3.16
CA ALA A 482 3.65 23.82 -2.54
C ALA A 482 3.65 23.31 -1.08
N GLY A 483 4.39 22.24 -0.81
CA GLY A 483 4.43 21.63 0.52
C GLY A 483 5.21 22.44 1.56
N ARG A 484 6.28 23.15 1.16
CA ARG A 484 7.18 23.89 2.06
C ARG A 484 7.04 25.42 2.00
N ALA A 485 6.14 25.94 1.15
CA ALA A 485 6.02 27.36 0.86
C ALA A 485 5.88 28.23 2.12
N THR A 486 6.51 29.36 2.07
CA THR A 486 6.41 30.48 3.01
C THR A 486 5.75 31.70 2.33
N ALA A 487 5.46 32.76 3.05
CA ALA A 487 4.92 33.97 2.47
C ALA A 487 5.83 34.56 1.37
N ALA A 488 7.14 34.35 1.45
CA ALA A 488 8.09 34.80 0.43
C ALA A 488 7.92 34.08 -0.92
N ASP A 489 7.33 32.88 -0.91
CA ASP A 489 7.12 32.07 -2.10
C ASP A 489 5.82 32.39 -2.86
N LEU A 490 5.00 33.34 -2.36
CA LEU A 490 3.74 33.73 -3.01
C LEU A 490 3.86 34.08 -4.50
N PRO A 491 4.88 34.84 -4.98
CA PRO A 491 5.03 35.11 -6.41
C PRO A 491 5.24 33.82 -7.24
N ALA A 492 6.01 32.89 -6.72
CA ALA A 492 6.26 31.59 -7.40
C ALA A 492 5.00 30.72 -7.45
N LEU A 493 4.23 30.65 -6.36
CA LEU A 493 2.94 29.95 -6.32
C LEU A 493 1.92 30.61 -7.27
N ALA A 494 1.86 31.94 -7.34
CA ALA A 494 1.00 32.68 -8.28
C ALA A 494 1.41 32.41 -9.75
N ALA A 495 2.69 32.20 -10.03
CA ALA A 495 3.15 31.78 -11.35
C ALA A 495 2.68 30.35 -11.67
N LEU A 496 2.75 29.41 -10.71
CA LEU A 496 2.23 28.04 -10.89
C LEU A 496 0.73 28.03 -11.20
N VAL A 497 -0.10 28.82 -10.51
CA VAL A 497 -1.56 28.90 -10.77
C VAL A 497 -1.87 29.34 -12.21
N ARG A 498 -0.93 29.96 -12.91
CA ARG A 498 -1.06 30.43 -14.31
C ARG A 498 -0.28 29.56 -15.31
N ALA A 499 0.32 28.46 -14.89
CA ALA A 499 1.06 27.56 -15.77
C ALA A 499 0.14 26.91 -16.83
N ASP A 500 0.69 26.52 -17.97
CA ASP A 500 -0.06 25.84 -19.03
C ASP A 500 -0.56 24.46 -18.58
N ASP A 501 0.25 23.74 -17.83
CA ASP A 501 -0.07 22.38 -17.34
C ASP A 501 -1.05 22.45 -16.14
N PRO A 502 -2.23 21.78 -16.22
CA PRO A 502 -3.23 21.79 -15.15
C PRO A 502 -2.75 21.19 -13.83
N ALA A 503 -1.83 20.23 -13.86
CA ALA A 503 -1.29 19.65 -12.63
C ALA A 503 -0.34 20.64 -11.93
N LEU A 504 0.42 21.45 -12.67
CA LEU A 504 1.22 22.54 -12.09
C LEU A 504 0.32 23.61 -11.46
N ARG A 505 -0.79 23.99 -12.14
CA ARG A 505 -1.77 24.93 -11.58
C ARG A 505 -2.42 24.39 -10.30
N TRP A 506 -2.71 23.10 -10.28
CA TRP A 506 -3.25 22.42 -9.09
C TRP A 506 -2.27 22.47 -7.91
N TRP A 507 -0.98 22.17 -8.14
CA TRP A 507 0.04 22.33 -7.09
C TRP A 507 0.19 23.78 -6.64
N GLY A 508 0.08 24.76 -7.55
CA GLY A 508 0.04 26.18 -7.21
C GLY A 508 -1.11 26.52 -6.26
N ALA A 509 -2.33 26.05 -6.55
CA ALA A 509 -3.49 26.25 -5.67
C ALA A 509 -3.34 25.53 -4.31
N LEU A 510 -2.81 24.31 -4.29
CA LEU A 510 -2.50 23.59 -3.04
C LEU A 510 -1.42 24.31 -2.20
N GLY A 511 -0.44 24.95 -2.83
CA GLY A 511 0.56 25.76 -2.13
C GLY A 511 -0.08 26.95 -1.39
N HIS A 512 -1.04 27.63 -2.00
CA HIS A 512 -1.81 28.68 -1.34
C HIS A 512 -2.66 28.13 -0.18
N LEU A 513 -3.30 26.97 -0.37
CA LEU A 513 -4.02 26.28 0.69
C LEU A 513 -3.10 25.93 1.87
N ALA A 514 -1.90 25.42 1.57
CA ALA A 514 -0.91 25.07 2.58
C ALA A 514 -0.37 26.29 3.34
N LEU A 515 -0.27 27.46 2.72
CA LEU A 515 0.09 28.73 3.37
C LEU A 515 -0.98 29.22 4.36
N GLY A 516 -2.25 28.85 4.16
CA GLY A 516 -3.34 29.34 5.00
C GLY A 516 -3.45 30.87 4.97
N ALA A 517 -3.54 31.52 6.14
CA ALA A 517 -3.73 32.97 6.25
C ALA A 517 -2.64 33.78 5.53
N ALA A 518 -1.43 33.29 5.38
CA ALA A 518 -0.35 33.98 4.66
C ALA A 518 -0.64 34.11 3.14
N ALA A 519 -1.60 33.35 2.60
CA ALA A 519 -2.03 33.44 1.20
C ALA A 519 -3.04 34.58 0.93
N ARG A 520 -3.47 35.36 1.94
CA ARG A 520 -4.43 36.49 1.76
C ARG A 520 -4.09 37.47 0.61
N PRO A 521 -2.80 37.83 0.36
CA PRO A 521 -2.46 38.69 -0.77
C PRO A 521 -2.75 38.06 -2.15
N ALA A 522 -2.94 36.76 -2.26
CA ALA A 522 -3.20 36.03 -3.51
C ALA A 522 -4.71 35.75 -3.76
N VAL A 523 -5.62 36.30 -2.95
CA VAL A 523 -7.07 36.02 -3.03
C VAL A 523 -7.62 36.21 -4.45
N ASP A 524 -7.24 37.32 -5.14
CA ASP A 524 -7.73 37.60 -6.50
C ASP A 524 -7.28 36.53 -7.51
N SER A 525 -6.05 35.99 -7.36
CA SER A 525 -5.55 34.90 -8.19
C SER A 525 -6.32 33.60 -7.95
N LEU A 526 -6.68 33.32 -6.69
CA LEU A 526 -7.49 32.14 -6.34
C LEU A 526 -8.94 32.28 -6.82
N ILE A 527 -9.51 33.51 -6.78
CA ILE A 527 -10.84 33.76 -7.35
C ILE A 527 -10.84 33.52 -8.86
N ALA A 528 -9.82 33.96 -9.58
CA ALA A 528 -9.68 33.67 -11.01
C ALA A 528 -9.57 32.17 -11.27
N ALA A 529 -8.89 31.42 -10.40
CA ALA A 529 -8.75 29.96 -10.51
C ALA A 529 -10.07 29.20 -10.27
N LEU A 530 -11.11 29.81 -9.72
CA LEU A 530 -12.45 29.18 -9.64
C LEU A 530 -13.10 28.94 -11.01
N ALA A 531 -12.63 29.65 -12.05
CA ALA A 531 -13.07 29.47 -13.44
C ALA A 531 -12.13 28.60 -14.28
N ASP A 532 -11.11 27.97 -13.67
CA ASP A 532 -10.14 27.12 -14.37
C ASP A 532 -10.85 25.99 -15.15
N PRO A 533 -10.38 25.63 -16.36
CA PRO A 533 -10.90 24.48 -17.09
C PRO A 533 -10.81 23.17 -16.29
N SER A 534 -9.74 22.96 -15.48
CA SER A 534 -9.56 21.78 -14.64
C SER A 534 -10.41 21.86 -13.36
N PRO A 535 -11.30 20.91 -13.10
CA PRO A 535 -12.03 20.85 -11.83
C PRO A 535 -11.12 20.62 -10.62
N ASP A 536 -9.97 19.95 -10.80
CA ASP A 536 -9.00 19.75 -9.72
C ASP A 536 -8.45 21.08 -9.24
N VAL A 537 -8.13 22.00 -10.17
CA VAL A 537 -7.67 23.36 -9.86
C VAL A 537 -8.78 24.17 -9.18
N ARG A 538 -10.02 24.13 -9.72
CA ARG A 538 -11.17 24.83 -9.13
C ARG A 538 -11.43 24.39 -7.69
N LEU A 539 -11.37 23.09 -7.41
CA LEU A 539 -11.60 22.52 -6.07
C LEU A 539 -10.50 22.94 -5.09
N ALA A 540 -9.23 22.90 -5.50
CA ALA A 540 -8.11 23.34 -4.67
C ALA A 540 -8.20 24.85 -4.36
N ALA A 541 -8.54 25.68 -5.36
CA ALA A 541 -8.77 27.10 -5.16
C ALA A 541 -9.97 27.41 -4.25
N ALA A 542 -11.07 26.67 -4.41
CA ALA A 542 -12.24 26.79 -3.54
C ALA A 542 -11.93 26.46 -2.08
N GLU A 543 -11.17 25.38 -1.84
CA GLU A 543 -10.74 25.00 -0.49
C GLU A 543 -9.81 26.07 0.12
N ALA A 544 -8.85 26.59 -0.66
CA ALA A 544 -7.97 27.66 -0.23
C ALA A 544 -8.76 28.95 0.14
N LEU A 545 -9.71 29.35 -0.70
CA LEU A 545 -10.57 30.51 -0.45
C LEU A 545 -11.45 30.30 0.79
N ALA A 546 -12.02 29.13 0.98
CA ALA A 546 -12.76 28.80 2.18
C ALA A 546 -11.87 28.94 3.44
N GLY A 547 -10.59 28.55 3.38
CA GLY A 547 -9.60 28.77 4.44
C GLY A 547 -9.28 30.24 4.70
N LEU A 548 -9.55 31.13 3.73
CA LEU A 548 -9.33 32.57 3.79
C LEU A 548 -10.62 33.38 4.07
N ASP A 549 -11.65 32.73 4.61
CA ASP A 549 -12.95 33.31 4.95
C ASP A 549 -13.78 33.81 3.74
N ARG A 550 -13.54 33.19 2.55
CA ARG A 550 -14.27 33.43 1.31
C ARG A 550 -15.15 32.21 0.94
N LEU A 551 -15.86 31.71 1.93
CA LEU A 551 -16.72 30.52 1.78
C LEU A 551 -17.86 30.76 0.77
N ASP A 552 -18.39 31.98 0.71
CA ASP A 552 -19.40 32.45 -0.25
C ASP A 552 -19.00 32.19 -1.71
N GLN A 553 -17.72 32.30 -2.03
CA GLN A 553 -17.17 32.05 -3.37
C GLN A 553 -16.86 30.57 -3.60
N ALA A 554 -16.53 29.82 -2.57
CA ALA A 554 -16.23 28.39 -2.65
C ALA A 554 -17.50 27.53 -2.82
N LEU A 555 -18.60 27.84 -2.12
CA LEU A 555 -19.82 27.05 -2.12
C LEU A 555 -20.44 26.80 -3.51
N PRO A 556 -20.53 27.77 -4.43
CA PRO A 556 -21.05 27.53 -5.78
C PRO A 556 -20.22 26.52 -6.56
N VAL A 557 -18.88 26.60 -6.45
CA VAL A 557 -17.94 25.69 -7.14
C VAL A 557 -18.10 24.27 -6.60
N LEU A 558 -18.16 24.10 -5.27
CA LEU A 558 -18.38 22.80 -4.63
C LEU A 558 -19.75 22.20 -5.02
N THR A 559 -20.80 23.05 -5.09
CA THR A 559 -22.14 22.62 -5.53
C THR A 559 -22.12 22.12 -6.98
N ALA A 560 -21.44 22.83 -7.87
CA ALA A 560 -21.30 22.44 -9.26
C ALA A 560 -20.51 21.12 -9.40
N ALA A 561 -19.42 20.98 -8.64
CA ALA A 561 -18.59 19.76 -8.66
C ALA A 561 -19.34 18.52 -8.15
N LEU A 562 -20.28 18.65 -7.20
CA LEU A 562 -21.14 17.56 -6.76
C LEU A 562 -22.09 17.03 -7.86
N ARG A 563 -22.26 17.78 -8.95
CA ARG A 563 -23.11 17.43 -10.11
C ARG A 563 -22.30 17.04 -11.36
N ALA A 564 -20.97 17.01 -11.26
CA ALA A 564 -20.11 16.70 -12.40
C ALA A 564 -20.38 15.29 -12.97
N ASP A 565 -20.25 15.09 -14.28
CA ASP A 565 -20.35 13.79 -14.96
C ASP A 565 -19.07 12.96 -14.86
N ASP A 566 -18.36 13.11 -13.76
CA ASP A 566 -17.09 12.45 -13.47
C ASP A 566 -17.00 12.13 -11.97
N GLY A 567 -16.81 10.84 -11.66
CA GLY A 567 -16.78 10.35 -10.29
C GLY A 567 -15.62 10.88 -9.47
N PHE A 568 -14.46 11.10 -10.07
CA PHE A 568 -13.29 11.63 -9.34
C PHE A 568 -13.50 13.08 -8.91
N THR A 569 -14.13 13.90 -9.76
CA THR A 569 -14.51 15.28 -9.40
C THR A 569 -15.51 15.31 -8.24
N ARG A 570 -16.54 14.45 -8.28
CA ARG A 570 -17.52 14.35 -7.17
C ARG A 570 -16.87 13.89 -5.87
N LEU A 571 -16.02 12.86 -5.94
CA LEU A 571 -15.32 12.33 -4.76
C LEU A 571 -14.38 13.39 -4.16
N SER A 572 -13.64 14.12 -5.00
CA SER A 572 -12.77 15.22 -4.56
C SER A 572 -13.57 16.35 -3.91
N ALA A 573 -14.73 16.72 -4.48
CA ALA A 573 -15.61 17.72 -3.88
C ALA A 573 -16.13 17.28 -2.50
N LEU A 574 -16.59 16.04 -2.36
CA LEU A 574 -17.03 15.46 -1.07
C LEU A 574 -15.89 15.45 -0.04
N SER A 575 -14.66 15.16 -0.48
CA SER A 575 -13.47 15.20 0.39
C SER A 575 -13.16 16.62 0.87
N VAL A 576 -13.23 17.63 0.00
CA VAL A 576 -13.09 19.05 0.39
C VAL A 576 -14.20 19.43 1.40
N ILE A 577 -15.45 19.08 1.10
CA ILE A 577 -16.60 19.37 1.97
C ILE A 577 -16.42 18.72 3.35
N SER A 578 -15.92 17.48 3.40
CA SER A 578 -15.63 16.79 4.65
C SER A 578 -14.62 17.58 5.52
N ARG A 579 -13.58 18.15 4.90
CA ARG A 579 -12.58 18.95 5.61
C ARG A 579 -13.10 20.33 6.07
N LEU A 580 -14.04 20.92 5.33
CA LEU A 580 -14.71 22.15 5.73
C LEU A 580 -15.59 21.98 6.98
N GLY A 581 -16.02 20.74 7.25
CA GLY A 581 -16.82 20.41 8.43
C GLY A 581 -18.14 21.19 8.51
N PRO A 582 -18.55 21.70 9.70
CA PRO A 582 -19.81 22.41 9.90
C PRO A 582 -19.99 23.65 9.01
N ARG A 583 -18.92 24.24 8.49
CA ARG A 583 -18.98 25.38 7.55
C ARG A 583 -19.65 25.00 6.24
N ALA A 584 -19.66 23.73 5.88
CA ALA A 584 -20.27 23.20 4.66
C ALA A 584 -21.76 22.79 4.83
N ARG A 585 -22.40 23.06 5.98
CA ARG A 585 -23.84 22.77 6.21
C ARG A 585 -24.78 23.21 5.08
N PRO A 586 -24.58 24.38 4.44
CA PRO A 586 -25.43 24.78 3.31
C PRO A 586 -25.44 23.81 2.14
N LEU A 587 -24.42 22.94 2.02
CA LEU A 587 -24.30 21.95 0.94
C LEU A 587 -25.03 20.61 1.23
N ILE A 588 -25.62 20.41 2.40
CA ILE A 588 -26.30 19.15 2.77
C ILE A 588 -27.32 18.69 1.70
N PRO A 589 -28.20 19.56 1.17
CA PRO A 589 -29.12 19.14 0.11
C PRO A 589 -28.39 18.68 -1.16
N ALA A 590 -27.33 19.37 -1.55
CA ALA A 590 -26.52 19.02 -2.72
C ALA A 590 -25.74 17.70 -2.51
N ILE A 591 -25.22 17.46 -1.30
CA ILE A 591 -24.54 16.19 -0.95
C ILE A 591 -25.51 15.03 -1.08
N ARG A 592 -26.72 15.12 -0.52
CA ARG A 592 -27.75 14.08 -0.61
C ARG A 592 -28.16 13.75 -2.05
N ALA A 593 -28.08 14.71 -2.95
CA ALA A 593 -28.37 14.55 -4.36
C ALA A 593 -27.13 14.11 -5.21
N ALA A 594 -25.94 14.01 -4.60
CA ALA A 594 -24.69 13.76 -5.31
C ALA A 594 -24.43 12.28 -5.67
N THR A 595 -25.43 11.42 -5.58
CA THR A 595 -25.31 10.01 -5.98
C THR A 595 -24.85 9.88 -7.42
N TYR A 596 -23.92 8.96 -7.68
CA TYR A 596 -23.34 8.78 -9.00
C TYR A 596 -22.87 7.32 -9.17
N VAL A 597 -23.11 6.77 -10.34
CA VAL A 597 -22.59 5.46 -10.74
C VAL A 597 -21.48 5.69 -11.77
N ASP A 598 -20.24 5.45 -11.39
CA ASP A 598 -19.12 5.54 -12.32
C ASP A 598 -19.09 4.25 -13.19
N PRO A 599 -19.23 4.36 -14.53
CA PRO A 599 -19.26 3.19 -15.40
C PRO A 599 -17.93 2.46 -15.51
N ARG A 600 -16.84 3.10 -15.11
CA ARG A 600 -15.47 2.59 -15.24
C ARG A 600 -14.91 2.07 -13.91
N ASN A 601 -15.41 2.59 -12.78
CA ASN A 601 -14.87 2.27 -11.47
C ASN A 601 -15.98 2.16 -10.41
N LYS A 602 -16.39 0.92 -10.13
CA LYS A 602 -17.38 0.61 -9.10
C LYS A 602 -16.96 1.12 -7.71
N ASP A 603 -15.68 1.09 -7.39
CA ASP A 603 -15.20 1.50 -6.07
C ASP A 603 -15.34 3.01 -5.87
N VAL A 604 -15.17 3.82 -6.91
CA VAL A 604 -15.49 5.27 -6.86
C VAL A 604 -16.97 5.50 -6.60
N THR A 605 -17.85 4.70 -7.22
CA THR A 605 -19.29 4.69 -6.93
C THR A 605 -19.55 4.43 -5.44
N ASP A 606 -18.93 3.39 -4.90
CA ASP A 606 -19.10 3.00 -3.49
C ASP A 606 -18.59 4.07 -2.52
N TYR A 607 -17.45 4.72 -2.83
CA TYR A 607 -16.92 5.82 -2.01
C TYR A 607 -17.84 7.03 -2.00
N ILE A 608 -18.34 7.46 -3.16
CA ILE A 608 -19.33 8.54 -3.26
C ILE A 608 -20.58 8.17 -2.46
N GLY A 609 -21.13 6.95 -2.65
CA GLY A 609 -22.30 6.47 -1.93
C GLY A 609 -22.16 6.53 -0.41
N ARG A 610 -21.00 6.11 0.11
CA ARG A 610 -20.69 6.21 1.55
C ARG A 610 -20.67 7.67 2.02
N MET A 611 -19.97 8.55 1.30
CA MET A 611 -19.89 9.97 1.66
C MET A 611 -21.27 10.64 1.64
N VAL A 612 -22.13 10.33 0.66
CA VAL A 612 -23.50 10.84 0.57
C VAL A 612 -24.33 10.45 1.80
N VAL A 613 -24.12 9.24 2.31
CA VAL A 613 -24.85 8.73 3.50
C VAL A 613 -24.34 9.34 4.79
N TYR A 614 -23.02 9.34 5.00
CA TYR A 614 -22.43 9.66 6.32
C TYR A 614 -22.10 11.15 6.51
N LEU A 615 -21.73 11.86 5.43
CA LEU A 615 -21.24 13.22 5.53
C LEU A 615 -22.30 14.23 6.02
N PRO A 616 -23.59 14.15 5.61
CA PRO A 616 -24.62 15.08 6.11
C PRO A 616 -24.76 15.08 7.63
N GLY A 617 -24.80 13.91 8.26
CA GLY A 617 -24.84 13.79 9.72
C GLY A 617 -23.59 14.38 10.39
N ARG A 618 -22.42 14.11 9.80
CA ARG A 618 -21.15 14.56 10.35
C ARG A 618 -20.93 16.07 10.31
N ILE A 619 -21.38 16.77 9.26
CA ILE A 619 -21.23 18.23 9.13
C ILE A 619 -22.43 18.99 9.71
N GLY A 620 -23.55 18.30 9.96
CA GLY A 620 -24.74 18.85 10.61
C GLY A 620 -24.62 18.95 12.13
N GLU A 621 -23.79 18.09 12.71
CA GLU A 621 -23.42 18.08 14.12
C GLU A 621 -22.46 19.23 14.45
#